data_760abc2f06ff462db7579dfa8558e418
#
_entry.id   760abc2f06ff462db7579dfa8558e418
#
_cell.length_a   1.000
_cell.length_b   1.000
_cell.length_c   1.000
_cell.angle_alpha   90.00
_cell.angle_beta   90.00
_cell.angle_gamma   90.00
#
_symmetry.space_group_name_H-M   'P 1'
#
loop_
_entity.id
_entity.type
_entity.pdbx_description
1 polymer ?
#
loop_
_entity_poly.entity_id
_entity_poly.type
_entity_poly.pdbx_seq_one_letter_code
_entity_poly.pdbx_strand_id
1 'polypeptide(L)'
;MKKLYRIVLLIIVLIFLSTYNPGGFNLILQKNNTFLKIQKIEIVNNSLIKDSEIKEKLSKIYNKNIFLIKRKDIEDPLKEINFLEKVEVKKKYPNTIIVEIFETKPVAILYKNKAKYLLDSSSNLILFEDNENFNQLPSIFGEGAKNHFIHFFSQLENNNFPIENVKKFYFFQIGRWDLQLANDRLIKFPYNNIDDAIKKLFHIFF
;
A
#
# COMPACT_ATOMS: atom_id res chain seq x y z
N MET A 1 -65.03 -7.87 8.71
CA MET A 1 -63.86 -7.65 9.59
C MET A 1 -62.57 -7.32 8.82
N LYS A 2 -62.14 -8.10 7.82
CA LYS A 2 -60.81 -7.85 7.12
C LYS A 2 -60.71 -6.48 6.41
N LYS A 3 -61.83 -5.90 5.91
CA LYS A 3 -61.82 -4.57 5.26
C LYS A 3 -61.62 -3.43 6.28
N LEU A 4 -62.24 -3.57 7.47
CA LEU A 4 -62.12 -2.58 8.55
C LEU A 4 -60.66 -2.48 9.07
N TYR A 5 -60.02 -3.62 9.24
CA TYR A 5 -58.61 -3.67 9.64
C TYR A 5 -57.65 -2.96 8.65
N ARG A 6 -57.91 -3.12 7.34
CA ARG A 6 -57.13 -2.44 6.31
C ARG A 6 -57.28 -0.91 6.36
N ILE A 7 -58.51 -0.45 6.61
CA ILE A 7 -58.81 0.98 6.73
C ILE A 7 -58.14 1.57 7.97
N VAL A 8 -58.24 0.89 9.12
CA VAL A 8 -57.59 1.31 10.36
C VAL A 8 -56.04 1.34 10.20
N LEU A 9 -55.45 0.34 9.56
CA LEU A 9 -54.01 0.31 9.30
C LEU A 9 -53.59 1.46 8.40
N LEU A 10 -54.36 1.78 7.34
CA LEU A 10 -54.06 2.91 6.47
C LEU A 10 -54.13 4.25 7.19
N ILE A 11 -55.11 4.42 8.09
CA ILE A 11 -55.21 5.64 8.92
C ILE A 11 -54.03 5.75 9.87
N ILE A 12 -53.56 4.66 10.52
CA ILE A 12 -52.39 4.68 11.38
C ILE A 12 -51.14 5.05 10.59
N VAL A 13 -50.96 4.47 9.41
CA VAL A 13 -49.81 4.80 8.53
C VAL A 13 -49.88 6.26 8.08
N LEU A 14 -51.06 6.79 7.77
CA LEU A 14 -51.25 8.16 7.35
C LEU A 14 -50.99 9.16 8.50
N ILE A 15 -51.39 8.84 9.73
CA ILE A 15 -51.06 9.61 10.93
C ILE A 15 -49.56 9.58 11.17
N PHE A 16 -48.94 8.41 11.05
CA PHE A 16 -47.48 8.29 11.21
C PHE A 16 -46.72 9.10 10.18
N LEU A 17 -47.13 9.07 8.91
CA LEU A 17 -46.52 9.87 7.84
C LEU A 17 -46.77 11.37 8.00
N SER A 18 -47.96 11.78 8.47
CA SER A 18 -48.31 13.19 8.67
C SER A 18 -47.68 13.80 9.90
N THR A 19 -47.39 13.00 10.93
CA THR A 19 -46.67 13.42 12.14
C THR A 19 -45.17 13.26 11.99
N TYR A 20 -44.71 12.60 10.92
CA TYR A 20 -43.27 12.44 10.63
C TYR A 20 -42.68 13.81 10.27
N ASN A 21 -42.00 14.43 11.21
CA ASN A 21 -41.28 15.69 11.01
C ASN A 21 -39.85 15.39 10.57
N PRO A 22 -39.51 15.55 9.28
CA PRO A 22 -38.14 15.34 8.80
C PRO A 22 -37.15 16.36 9.38
N GLY A 23 -37.64 17.43 10.05
CA GLY A 23 -36.80 18.40 10.78
C GLY A 23 -36.00 17.76 11.92
N GLY A 24 -36.52 16.69 12.54
CA GLY A 24 -35.75 15.93 13.54
C GLY A 24 -34.54 15.23 12.96
N PHE A 25 -34.58 14.82 11.71
CA PHE A 25 -33.43 14.21 11.00
C PHE A 25 -32.36 15.27 10.66
N ASN A 26 -32.78 16.53 10.40
CA ASN A 26 -31.87 17.65 10.20
C ASN A 26 -31.09 18.01 11.48
N LEU A 27 -31.60 17.72 12.67
CA LEU A 27 -30.87 17.92 13.94
C LEU A 27 -29.67 16.95 14.06
N ILE A 28 -29.79 15.73 13.53
CA ILE A 28 -28.67 14.77 13.50
C ILE A 28 -27.62 15.16 12.45
N LEU A 29 -28.06 15.82 11.36
CA LEU A 29 -27.19 16.28 10.29
C LEU A 29 -26.68 17.73 10.51
N GLN A 30 -27.19 18.45 11.51
CA GLN A 30 -26.79 19.83 11.77
C GLN A 30 -25.28 19.93 12.06
N LYS A 31 -24.69 20.98 11.49
CA LYS A 31 -23.28 21.33 11.45
C LYS A 31 -22.52 21.28 12.81
N ASN A 32 -23.23 21.28 13.92
CA ASN A 32 -22.69 21.31 15.28
C ASN A 32 -22.73 19.96 16.02
N ASN A 33 -23.22 18.88 15.37
CA ASN A 33 -23.30 17.60 16.04
C ASN A 33 -21.93 16.89 16.01
N THR A 34 -21.16 17.05 17.07
CA THR A 34 -19.82 16.45 17.23
C THR A 34 -19.86 14.92 17.25
N PHE A 35 -21.02 14.33 17.58
CA PHE A 35 -21.21 12.90 17.72
C PHE A 35 -20.92 12.11 16.42
N LEU A 36 -21.24 12.67 15.24
CA LEU A 36 -21.02 12.03 13.95
C LEU A 36 -19.79 12.58 13.20
N LYS A 37 -19.03 13.47 13.83
CA LYS A 37 -17.79 13.96 13.25
C LYS A 37 -16.65 12.98 13.49
N ILE A 38 -15.84 12.73 12.46
CA ILE A 38 -14.66 11.88 12.58
C ILE A 38 -13.70 12.49 13.58
N GLN A 39 -13.48 11.76 14.68
CA GLN A 39 -12.56 12.14 15.74
C GLN A 39 -11.34 11.21 15.78
N LYS A 40 -11.50 9.97 15.32
CA LYS A 40 -10.46 8.95 15.38
C LYS A 40 -10.24 8.30 14.03
N ILE A 41 -8.97 8.13 13.67
CA ILE A 41 -8.53 7.31 12.56
C ILE A 41 -7.66 6.20 13.16
N GLU A 42 -8.14 4.96 13.06
CA GLU A 42 -7.41 3.77 13.45
C GLU A 42 -6.72 3.22 12.19
N ILE A 43 -5.40 3.09 12.25
CA ILE A 43 -4.58 2.52 11.17
C ILE A 43 -4.19 1.13 11.62
N VAL A 44 -4.32 0.16 10.72
CA VAL A 44 -4.02 -1.23 11.01
C VAL A 44 -3.27 -1.88 9.85
N ASN A 45 -2.50 -2.92 10.17
CA ASN A 45 -1.75 -3.74 9.21
C ASN A 45 -0.62 -2.98 8.47
N ASN A 46 -0.16 -1.84 9.00
CA ASN A 46 1.03 -1.15 8.52
C ASN A 46 2.28 -1.63 9.27
N SER A 47 3.40 -1.70 8.57
CA SER A 47 4.70 -2.13 9.08
C SER A 47 5.83 -1.18 8.67
N LEU A 48 5.88 -0.81 7.40
CA LEU A 48 6.89 0.07 6.81
C LEU A 48 6.43 1.53 6.79
N ILE A 49 5.12 1.74 6.51
CA ILE A 49 4.52 3.07 6.42
C ILE A 49 4.18 3.56 7.82
N LYS A 50 4.70 4.72 8.19
CA LYS A 50 4.48 5.28 9.53
C LYS A 50 3.03 5.81 9.68
N ASP A 51 2.42 5.53 10.83
CA ASP A 51 1.09 6.07 11.21
C ASP A 51 0.98 7.58 11.03
N SER A 52 2.07 8.32 11.37
CA SER A 52 2.12 9.77 11.26
C SER A 52 1.93 10.24 9.83
N GLU A 53 2.54 9.59 8.86
CA GLU A 53 2.44 9.91 7.43
C GLU A 53 1.00 9.72 6.93
N ILE A 54 0.38 8.59 7.29
CA ILE A 54 -1.02 8.30 6.92
C ILE A 54 -1.97 9.32 7.55
N LYS A 55 -1.79 9.63 8.85
CA LYS A 55 -2.64 10.61 9.56
C LYS A 55 -2.49 12.01 9.02
N GLU A 56 -1.29 12.41 8.61
CA GLU A 56 -1.02 13.70 7.98
C GLU A 56 -1.79 13.83 6.66
N LYS A 57 -1.68 12.86 5.77
CA LYS A 57 -2.42 12.83 4.49
C LYS A 57 -3.93 12.84 4.70
N LEU A 58 -4.42 12.22 5.77
CA LEU A 58 -5.84 12.17 6.12
C LEU A 58 -6.31 13.32 7.03
N SER A 59 -5.45 14.29 7.33
CA SER A 59 -5.80 15.42 8.24
C SER A 59 -7.08 16.15 7.85
N LYS A 60 -7.37 16.26 6.56
CA LYS A 60 -8.55 16.97 6.02
C LYS A 60 -9.88 16.27 6.28
N ILE A 61 -9.90 14.99 6.69
CA ILE A 61 -11.17 14.29 6.97
C ILE A 61 -11.61 14.40 8.41
N TYR A 62 -10.75 14.82 9.34
CA TYR A 62 -11.16 15.11 10.71
C TYR A 62 -12.27 16.15 10.77
N ASN A 63 -13.14 16.01 11.73
CA ASN A 63 -14.31 16.86 11.93
C ASN A 63 -15.35 16.87 10.79
N LYS A 64 -15.15 16.10 9.73
CA LYS A 64 -16.19 15.87 8.71
C LYS A 64 -17.19 14.83 9.20
N ASN A 65 -18.42 14.91 8.70
CA ASN A 65 -19.46 13.95 9.03
C ASN A 65 -19.12 12.58 8.40
N ILE A 66 -19.06 11.52 9.24
CA ILE A 66 -18.68 10.17 8.84
C ILE A 66 -19.59 9.57 7.75
N PHE A 67 -20.87 9.95 7.69
CA PHE A 67 -21.78 9.48 6.65
C PHE A 67 -21.46 10.07 5.28
N LEU A 68 -20.96 11.31 5.24
CA LEU A 68 -20.69 12.04 4.01
C LEU A 68 -19.34 11.69 3.38
N ILE A 69 -18.42 11.10 4.16
CA ILE A 69 -17.11 10.68 3.65
C ILE A 69 -17.29 9.53 2.67
N LYS A 70 -16.74 9.72 1.48
CA LYS A 70 -16.64 8.70 0.43
C LYS A 70 -15.30 7.97 0.55
N ARG A 71 -15.25 6.76 0.02
CA ARG A 71 -14.02 5.95 -0.03
C ARG A 71 -12.86 6.71 -0.71
N LYS A 72 -13.14 7.41 -1.80
CA LYS A 72 -12.15 8.23 -2.52
C LYS A 72 -11.54 9.36 -1.69
N ASP A 73 -12.29 9.93 -0.73
CA ASP A 73 -11.77 11.00 0.13
C ASP A 73 -10.64 10.51 1.04
N ILE A 74 -10.53 9.19 1.21
CA ILE A 74 -9.49 8.54 2.00
C ILE A 74 -8.42 7.94 1.10
N GLU A 75 -8.81 7.23 0.03
CA GLU A 75 -7.86 6.55 -0.85
C GLU A 75 -7.00 7.52 -1.67
N ASP A 76 -7.62 8.57 -2.23
CA ASP A 76 -6.88 9.47 -3.15
C ASP A 76 -5.70 10.20 -2.48
N PRO A 77 -5.82 10.72 -1.24
CA PRO A 77 -4.67 11.31 -0.56
C PRO A 77 -3.55 10.32 -0.23
N LEU A 78 -3.87 9.03 -0.12
CA LEU A 78 -2.90 8.00 0.24
C LEU A 78 -2.15 7.41 -0.95
N LYS A 79 -2.63 7.59 -2.18
CA LYS A 79 -2.02 7.02 -3.41
C LYS A 79 -0.56 7.41 -3.64
N GLU A 80 -0.13 8.54 -3.10
CA GLU A 80 1.24 9.04 -3.23
C GLU A 80 2.21 8.43 -2.20
N ILE A 81 1.71 7.64 -1.25
CA ILE A 81 2.55 7.01 -0.23
C ILE A 81 3.31 5.85 -0.87
N ASN A 82 4.62 5.89 -0.73
CA ASN A 82 5.49 4.80 -1.20
C ASN A 82 5.19 3.50 -0.44
N PHE A 83 5.33 2.37 -1.11
CA PHE A 83 5.04 1.03 -0.59
C PHE A 83 3.56 0.77 -0.27
N LEU A 84 2.66 1.66 -0.60
CA LEU A 84 1.25 1.41 -0.49
C LEU A 84 0.73 0.66 -1.72
N GLU A 85 0.27 -0.59 -1.53
CA GLU A 85 -0.34 -1.40 -2.58
C GLU A 85 -1.86 -1.16 -2.65
N LYS A 86 -2.51 -1.24 -1.50
CA LYS A 86 -3.97 -1.14 -1.39
C LYS A 86 -4.38 -0.56 -0.05
N VAL A 87 -5.54 0.08 -0.03
CA VAL A 87 -6.19 0.57 1.20
C VAL A 87 -7.60 -0.01 1.28
N GLU A 88 -7.98 -0.51 2.45
CA GLU A 88 -9.36 -0.83 2.78
C GLU A 88 -9.87 0.09 3.87
N VAL A 89 -11.08 0.60 3.68
CA VAL A 89 -11.68 1.59 4.58
C VAL A 89 -12.95 1.02 5.19
N LYS A 90 -13.03 1.02 6.52
CA LYS A 90 -14.21 0.62 7.28
C LYS A 90 -14.67 1.77 8.19
N LYS A 91 -15.97 2.06 8.20
CA LYS A 91 -16.56 3.05 9.09
C LYS A 91 -17.01 2.37 10.39
N LYS A 92 -16.46 2.81 11.50
CA LYS A 92 -16.85 2.37 12.86
C LYS A 92 -17.59 3.51 13.52
N TYR A 93 -18.92 3.45 13.45
CA TYR A 93 -19.77 4.47 14.02
C TYR A 93 -19.59 4.59 15.53
N PRO A 94 -19.74 5.79 16.12
CA PRO A 94 -20.27 7.01 15.46
C PRO A 94 -19.21 7.89 14.79
N ASN A 95 -17.89 7.75 15.10
CA ASN A 95 -16.91 8.80 14.83
C ASN A 95 -15.51 8.28 14.43
N THR A 96 -15.38 6.99 14.14
CA THR A 96 -14.08 6.36 13.86
C THR A 96 -14.02 5.83 12.43
N ILE A 97 -12.91 6.09 11.74
CA ILE A 97 -12.54 5.45 10.48
C ILE A 97 -11.42 4.46 10.75
N ILE A 98 -11.58 3.23 10.29
CA ILE A 98 -10.51 2.23 10.29
C ILE A 98 -9.94 2.20 8.88
N VAL A 99 -8.63 2.39 8.77
CA VAL A 99 -7.87 2.36 7.52
C VAL A 99 -6.92 1.17 7.60
N GLU A 100 -7.22 0.14 6.84
CA GLU A 100 -6.40 -1.07 6.74
C GLU A 100 -5.45 -0.90 5.55
N ILE A 101 -4.16 -0.99 5.85
CA ILE A 101 -3.08 -0.75 4.90
C ILE A 101 -2.55 -2.10 4.39
N PHE A 102 -2.38 -2.21 3.09
CA PHE A 102 -1.68 -3.32 2.45
C PHE A 102 -0.41 -2.76 1.82
N GLU A 103 0.73 -3.22 2.29
CA GLU A 103 2.04 -2.74 1.86
C GLU A 103 2.64 -3.68 0.82
N THR A 104 3.35 -3.10 -0.16
CA THR A 104 4.19 -3.88 -1.07
C THR A 104 5.38 -4.47 -0.31
N LYS A 105 5.84 -5.64 -0.75
CA LYS A 105 7.00 -6.28 -0.14
C LYS A 105 8.28 -5.71 -0.72
N PRO A 106 9.27 -5.34 0.12
CA PRO A 106 10.58 -4.99 -0.37
C PRO A 106 11.27 -6.21 -0.99
N VAL A 107 11.97 -6.00 -2.10
CA VAL A 107 12.68 -7.05 -2.86
C VAL A 107 14.20 -6.92 -2.73
N ALA A 108 14.70 -5.74 -2.34
CA ALA A 108 16.14 -5.50 -2.18
C ALA A 108 16.42 -4.26 -1.32
N ILE A 109 17.68 -4.10 -0.92
CA ILE A 109 18.19 -2.92 -0.25
C ILE A 109 19.10 -2.15 -1.21
N LEU A 110 18.71 -0.94 -1.60
CA LEU A 110 19.50 -0.06 -2.44
C LEU A 110 20.43 0.82 -1.59
N TYR A 111 21.72 0.77 -1.90
CA TYR A 111 22.73 1.68 -1.32
C TYR A 111 22.92 2.88 -2.24
N LYS A 112 22.54 4.06 -1.78
CA LYS A 112 22.66 5.31 -2.53
C LYS A 112 23.06 6.47 -1.59
N ASN A 113 24.06 7.26 -1.98
CA ASN A 113 24.51 8.46 -1.24
C ASN A 113 24.79 8.20 0.26
N LYS A 114 25.43 7.08 0.58
CA LYS A 114 25.72 6.63 1.97
C LYS A 114 24.45 6.30 2.80
N ALA A 115 23.29 6.27 2.20
CA ALA A 115 22.04 5.85 2.83
C ALA A 115 21.55 4.52 2.25
N LYS A 116 20.73 3.82 3.04
CA LYS A 116 20.08 2.56 2.66
C LYS A 116 18.60 2.81 2.41
N TYR A 117 18.08 2.21 1.37
CA TYR A 117 16.66 2.29 1.01
C TYR A 117 16.12 0.89 0.74
N LEU A 118 14.94 0.58 1.25
CA LEU A 118 14.18 -0.57 0.78
C LEU A 118 13.62 -0.25 -0.60
N LEU A 119 13.70 -1.19 -1.50
CA LEU A 119 13.17 -1.12 -2.86
C LEU A 119 12.10 -2.20 -3.03
N ASP A 120 10.92 -1.81 -3.53
CA ASP A 120 9.86 -2.74 -3.89
C ASP A 120 9.85 -3.12 -5.38
N SER A 121 8.97 -4.04 -5.76
CA SER A 121 8.78 -4.47 -7.16
C SER A 121 8.27 -3.36 -8.09
N SER A 122 7.78 -2.25 -7.56
CA SER A 122 7.31 -1.08 -8.32
C SER A 122 8.32 0.06 -8.40
N SER A 123 9.58 -0.19 -7.99
CA SER A 123 10.66 0.81 -7.91
C SER A 123 10.42 1.93 -6.89
N ASN A 124 9.51 1.76 -5.93
CA ASN A 124 9.37 2.68 -4.82
C ASN A 124 10.52 2.51 -3.83
N LEU A 125 10.90 3.61 -3.18
CA LEU A 125 11.96 3.63 -2.17
C LEU A 125 11.41 4.12 -0.85
N ILE A 126 11.77 3.43 0.24
CA ILE A 126 11.61 3.93 1.61
C ILE A 126 12.99 3.98 2.26
N LEU A 127 13.28 5.09 2.92
CA LEU A 127 14.49 5.21 3.72
C LEU A 127 14.50 4.11 4.79
N PHE A 128 15.55 3.33 4.80
CA PHE A 128 15.71 2.20 5.69
C PHE A 128 16.62 2.56 6.87
N GLU A 129 16.06 2.49 8.07
CA GLU A 129 16.83 2.48 9.30
C GLU A 129 17.07 1.01 9.66
N ASP A 130 18.32 0.64 9.96
CA ASP A 130 18.72 -0.76 10.17
C ASP A 130 17.73 -1.52 11.06
N ASN A 131 17.09 -2.52 10.46
CA ASN A 131 16.16 -3.41 11.12
C ASN A 131 16.49 -4.85 10.71
N GLU A 132 16.61 -5.75 11.67
CA GLU A 132 17.00 -7.15 11.48
C GLU A 132 16.12 -7.91 10.50
N ASN A 133 14.85 -7.50 10.36
CA ASN A 133 13.85 -8.16 9.52
C ASN A 133 14.19 -8.18 8.01
N PHE A 134 15.09 -7.30 7.53
CA PHE A 134 15.43 -7.18 6.12
C PHE A 134 16.86 -7.58 5.77
N ASN A 135 17.63 -8.09 6.72
CA ASN A 135 19.03 -8.50 6.50
C ASN A 135 19.18 -9.65 5.48
N GLN A 136 18.10 -10.34 5.15
CA GLN A 136 18.10 -11.42 4.15
C GLN A 136 17.92 -10.88 2.71
N LEU A 137 17.52 -9.62 2.54
CA LEU A 137 17.32 -9.04 1.22
C LEU A 137 18.67 -8.76 0.54
N PRO A 138 18.75 -8.98 -0.77
CA PRO A 138 19.98 -8.68 -1.52
C PRO A 138 20.24 -7.17 -1.55
N SER A 139 21.50 -6.82 -1.54
CA SER A 139 21.98 -5.44 -1.60
C SER A 139 22.23 -5.01 -3.04
N ILE A 140 21.82 -3.80 -3.41
CA ILE A 140 22.02 -3.21 -4.74
C ILE A 140 22.99 -2.04 -4.65
N PHE A 141 23.96 -2.03 -5.55
CA PHE A 141 25.00 -1.01 -5.67
C PHE A 141 25.10 -0.51 -7.12
N GLY A 142 25.49 0.74 -7.28
CA GLY A 142 25.76 1.37 -8.57
C GLY A 142 24.87 2.58 -8.85
N GLU A 143 25.46 3.56 -9.50
CA GLU A 143 24.74 4.76 -9.91
C GLU A 143 23.75 4.43 -11.03
N GLY A 144 22.48 4.87 -10.88
CA GLY A 144 21.41 4.53 -11.82
C GLY A 144 20.75 3.15 -11.61
N ALA A 145 21.26 2.30 -10.70
CA ALA A 145 20.75 0.96 -10.44
C ALA A 145 19.25 0.90 -10.22
N LYS A 146 18.67 1.86 -9.48
CA LYS A 146 17.21 1.93 -9.21
C LYS A 146 16.36 1.79 -10.49
N ASN A 147 16.76 2.49 -11.54
CA ASN A 147 15.95 2.59 -12.76
C ASN A 147 15.98 1.32 -13.61
N HIS A 148 16.98 0.48 -13.42
CA HIS A 148 17.24 -0.72 -14.23
C HIS A 148 16.99 -2.02 -13.46
N PHE A 149 16.92 -1.96 -12.12
CA PHE A 149 16.90 -3.14 -11.28
C PHE A 149 15.64 -3.99 -11.51
N ILE A 150 14.47 -3.38 -11.51
CA ILE A 150 13.20 -4.16 -11.60
C ILE A 150 13.10 -4.89 -12.94
N HIS A 151 13.54 -4.27 -14.03
CA HIS A 151 13.59 -4.92 -15.33
C HIS A 151 14.52 -6.15 -15.30
N PHE A 152 15.74 -5.97 -14.78
CA PHE A 152 16.71 -7.06 -14.67
C PHE A 152 16.23 -8.15 -13.70
N PHE A 153 15.67 -7.75 -12.56
CA PHE A 153 15.11 -8.66 -11.57
C PHE A 153 13.99 -9.53 -12.16
N SER A 154 13.07 -8.91 -12.91
CA SER A 154 12.01 -9.65 -13.60
C SER A 154 12.54 -10.61 -14.66
N GLN A 155 13.64 -10.29 -15.36
CA GLN A 155 14.27 -11.22 -16.28
C GLN A 155 14.85 -12.43 -15.54
N LEU A 156 15.44 -12.23 -14.36
CA LEU A 156 15.91 -13.34 -13.51
C LEU A 156 14.74 -14.23 -13.07
N GLU A 157 13.65 -13.63 -12.57
CA GLU A 157 12.45 -14.36 -12.13
C GLU A 157 11.80 -15.14 -13.28
N ASN A 158 11.61 -14.53 -14.43
CA ASN A 158 11.00 -15.16 -15.60
C ASN A 158 11.79 -16.35 -16.14
N ASN A 159 13.10 -16.36 -15.90
CA ASN A 159 13.98 -17.47 -16.24
C ASN A 159 14.24 -18.43 -15.07
N ASN A 160 13.47 -18.33 -13.97
CA ASN A 160 13.61 -19.16 -12.75
C ASN A 160 15.03 -19.14 -12.16
N PHE A 161 15.73 -18.01 -12.26
CA PHE A 161 17.05 -17.89 -11.64
C PHE A 161 16.89 -17.93 -10.11
N PRO A 162 17.74 -18.65 -9.36
CA PRO A 162 17.65 -18.79 -7.90
C PRO A 162 18.09 -17.49 -7.20
N ILE A 163 17.22 -16.49 -7.19
CA ILE A 163 17.49 -15.14 -6.67
C ILE A 163 17.78 -15.17 -5.18
N GLU A 164 17.23 -16.12 -4.44
CA GLU A 164 17.46 -16.34 -3.01
C GLU A 164 18.95 -16.60 -2.68
N ASN A 165 19.72 -17.06 -3.67
CA ASN A 165 21.15 -17.26 -3.53
C ASN A 165 21.99 -16.01 -3.83
N VAL A 166 21.36 -14.89 -4.22
CA VAL A 166 22.06 -13.65 -4.54
C VAL A 166 22.20 -12.77 -3.31
N LYS A 167 23.41 -12.43 -2.93
CA LYS A 167 23.69 -11.48 -1.85
C LYS A 167 23.73 -10.04 -2.34
N LYS A 168 24.34 -9.81 -3.52
CA LYS A 168 24.58 -8.45 -4.00
C LYS A 168 24.42 -8.34 -5.50
N PHE A 169 23.85 -7.23 -5.91
CA PHE A 169 23.74 -6.78 -7.29
C PHE A 169 24.61 -5.54 -7.49
N TYR A 170 25.44 -5.55 -8.50
CA TYR A 170 26.26 -4.41 -8.88
C TYR A 170 25.88 -3.95 -10.27
N PHE A 171 25.38 -2.72 -10.39
CA PHE A 171 25.06 -2.09 -11.65
C PHE A 171 26.21 -1.20 -12.12
N PHE A 172 26.54 -1.32 -13.38
CA PHE A 172 27.52 -0.46 -14.06
C PHE A 172 26.80 0.41 -15.09
N GLN A 173 27.20 1.66 -15.23
CA GLN A 173 26.56 2.64 -16.12
C GLN A 173 26.56 2.23 -17.61
N ILE A 174 27.42 1.30 -18.01
CA ILE A 174 27.36 0.65 -19.34
C ILE A 174 26.18 -0.31 -19.52
N GLY A 175 25.26 -0.37 -18.52
CA GLY A 175 24.08 -1.24 -18.54
C GLY A 175 24.32 -2.68 -18.10
N ARG A 176 25.52 -3.00 -17.59
CA ARG A 176 25.89 -4.35 -17.17
C ARG A 176 25.55 -4.58 -15.68
N TRP A 177 25.11 -5.81 -15.38
CA TRP A 177 24.92 -6.29 -14.03
C TRP A 177 25.93 -7.38 -13.66
N ASP A 178 26.51 -7.28 -12.47
CA ASP A 178 27.29 -8.34 -11.87
C ASP A 178 26.60 -8.77 -10.55
N LEU A 179 26.50 -10.08 -10.32
CA LEU A 179 25.83 -10.66 -9.15
C LEU A 179 26.85 -11.39 -8.27
N GLN A 180 26.84 -11.10 -6.99
CA GLN A 180 27.59 -11.87 -5.99
C GLN A 180 26.62 -12.84 -5.31
N LEU A 181 26.92 -14.14 -5.39
CA LEU A 181 26.14 -15.19 -4.75
C LEU A 181 26.52 -15.38 -3.27
N ALA A 182 25.72 -16.18 -2.57
CA ALA A 182 25.94 -16.51 -1.15
C ALA A 182 27.27 -17.24 -0.91
N ASN A 183 27.79 -17.98 -1.89
CA ASN A 183 29.08 -18.66 -1.86
C ASN A 183 30.24 -17.80 -2.39
N ASP A 184 30.06 -16.49 -2.45
CA ASP A 184 30.98 -15.47 -2.91
C ASP A 184 31.41 -15.56 -4.40
N ARG A 185 30.78 -16.43 -5.18
CA ARG A 185 31.00 -16.47 -6.64
C ARG A 185 30.39 -15.21 -7.27
N LEU A 186 31.09 -14.70 -8.29
CA LEU A 186 30.67 -13.53 -9.05
C LEU A 186 30.21 -13.96 -10.45
N ILE A 187 28.99 -13.63 -10.79
CA ILE A 187 28.40 -13.82 -12.12
C ILE A 187 28.34 -12.46 -12.82
N LYS A 188 28.89 -12.37 -14.02
CA LYS A 188 28.88 -11.14 -14.83
C LYS A 188 27.92 -11.32 -15.99
N PHE A 189 26.85 -10.53 -16.02
CA PHE A 189 25.89 -10.56 -17.12
C PHE A 189 26.29 -9.59 -18.22
N PRO A 190 26.12 -9.95 -19.49
CA PRO A 190 26.30 -9.00 -20.59
C PRO A 190 25.24 -7.90 -20.56
N TYR A 191 25.50 -6.78 -21.24
CA TYR A 191 24.51 -5.73 -21.43
C TYR A 191 23.30 -6.19 -22.26
N ASN A 192 23.57 -6.96 -23.32
CA ASN A 192 22.56 -7.48 -24.23
C ASN A 192 22.38 -9.01 -24.04
N ASN A 193 21.20 -9.52 -24.44
CA ASN A 193 20.88 -10.95 -24.42
C ASN A 193 21.00 -11.61 -23.04
N ILE A 194 20.49 -10.92 -22.03
CA ILE A 194 20.50 -11.39 -20.63
C ILE A 194 19.80 -12.74 -20.50
N ASP A 195 18.64 -12.93 -21.14
CA ASP A 195 17.89 -14.18 -21.11
C ASP A 195 18.70 -15.37 -21.62
N ASP A 196 19.44 -15.21 -22.69
CA ASP A 196 20.33 -16.26 -23.22
C ASP A 196 21.51 -16.51 -22.29
N ALA A 197 22.03 -15.47 -21.63
CA ALA A 197 23.09 -15.62 -20.65
C ALA A 197 22.59 -16.41 -19.41
N ILE A 198 21.36 -16.13 -18.95
CA ILE A 198 20.75 -16.88 -17.82
C ILE A 198 20.58 -18.35 -18.19
N LYS A 199 20.01 -18.66 -19.38
CA LYS A 199 19.85 -20.05 -19.84
C LYS A 199 21.18 -20.81 -19.93
N LYS A 200 22.23 -20.18 -20.41
CA LYS A 200 23.58 -20.80 -20.45
C LYS A 200 24.13 -21.08 -19.07
N LEU A 201 23.88 -20.20 -18.09
CA LEU A 201 24.29 -20.42 -16.70
C LEU A 201 23.65 -21.65 -16.09
N PHE A 202 22.37 -21.91 -16.37
CA PHE A 202 21.70 -23.13 -15.89
C PHE A 202 22.41 -24.40 -16.35
N HIS A 203 22.87 -24.47 -17.60
CA HIS A 203 23.62 -25.62 -18.12
C HIS A 203 25.01 -25.81 -17.49
N ILE A 204 25.54 -24.77 -16.83
CA ILE A 204 26.90 -24.81 -16.23
C ILE A 204 26.85 -25.06 -14.73
N PHE A 205 25.80 -24.62 -14.04
CA PHE A 205 25.74 -24.58 -12.58
C PHE A 205 24.69 -25.46 -11.94
N PHE A 206 23.73 -25.95 -12.72
CA PHE A 206 22.61 -26.82 -12.32
C PHE A 206 22.42 -27.97 -13.31
#